data_a83b1631b8e1a149dc4d535cd254a835
#
_entry.id   a83b1631b8e1a149dc4d535cd254a835
#
_cell.length_a   1.000
_cell.length_b   1.000
_cell.length_c   1.000
_cell.angle_alpha   90.00
_cell.angle_beta   90.00
_cell.angle_gamma   90.00
#
_symmetry.space_group_name_H-M   'P 1'
#
loop_
_entity.id
_entity.type
_entity.pdbx_description
1 polymer ?
#
loop_
_entity_poly.entity_id
_entity_poly.type
_entity_poly.pdbx_seq_one_letter_code
_entity_poly.pdbx_strand_id
1 'polypeptide(L)'
;MHMFAAFYFVIVLTIEKEWNISYDQLIRLWSLGALLIGLGAIPFGWLSDKWSRSGTMTIMFIGMGLASILCGLSTSVSFLFFSLSLLGLFCSIYHPVGIPWVIHAANKQGRALGVNGIFGGVGIGSGAFVAGTLTELLNWQLAFILPGLISIIIGFILIYLILIDKISYKNYFIKNDDQDHSRNEMILIALIMLLSMFALGLSFHNTQTALPKVFEIRIGNTSSIQIGFMIAIIYFISGATTFVGGLLADRFNLKTIYLIGIFLQFPCYLGIAYISGYSLVVLCILAAVFNASILPTENLLLGKFTPQKYHGVVYGIKFILAFGSGPISVFLISEIYSITLEFTYLFLINAIMMAI
;
A
#
# COMPACT_ATOMS: atom_id res chain seq x y z
N MET A 1 8.83 3.14 -1.51
CA MET A 1 8.19 2.09 -0.70
C MET A 1 7.09 1.38 -1.49
N HIS A 2 6.00 2.04 -1.92
CA HIS A 2 4.88 1.39 -2.62
C HIS A 2 5.29 0.57 -3.86
N MET A 3 6.25 1.05 -4.62
CA MET A 3 6.83 0.33 -5.74
C MET A 3 7.42 -1.03 -5.32
N PHE A 4 8.26 -1.04 -4.28
CA PHE A 4 8.88 -2.27 -3.77
C PHE A 4 7.88 -3.26 -3.16
N ALA A 5 6.87 -2.75 -2.44
CA ALA A 5 5.80 -3.59 -1.89
C ALA A 5 4.93 -4.25 -2.97
N ALA A 6 4.91 -3.71 -4.19
CA ALA A 6 4.13 -4.25 -5.32
C ALA A 6 4.90 -5.22 -6.22
N PHE A 7 6.24 -5.25 -6.18
CA PHE A 7 7.06 -6.06 -7.08
C PHE A 7 6.73 -7.54 -7.04
N TYR A 8 6.71 -8.09 -5.83
CA TYR A 8 6.59 -9.53 -5.62
C TYR A 8 5.31 -10.12 -6.24
N PHE A 9 4.22 -9.37 -6.23
CA PHE A 9 2.92 -9.86 -6.71
C PHE A 9 2.87 -10.16 -8.22
N VAL A 10 3.73 -9.51 -9.00
CA VAL A 10 3.91 -9.83 -10.44
C VAL A 10 5.01 -10.87 -10.63
N ILE A 11 6.13 -10.73 -9.92
CA ILE A 11 7.30 -11.60 -10.04
C ILE A 11 6.98 -13.03 -9.61
N VAL A 12 6.12 -13.22 -8.61
CA VAL A 12 5.73 -14.53 -8.10
C VAL A 12 5.14 -15.47 -9.17
N LEU A 13 4.48 -14.91 -10.20
CA LEU A 13 3.93 -15.68 -11.32
C LEU A 13 5.03 -16.38 -12.15
N THR A 14 6.20 -15.77 -12.24
CA THR A 14 7.35 -16.36 -12.94
C THR A 14 8.07 -17.36 -12.03
N ILE A 15 8.25 -17.03 -10.74
CA ILE A 15 8.84 -17.94 -9.76
C ILE A 15 8.01 -19.23 -9.62
N GLU A 16 6.67 -19.14 -9.65
CA GLU A 16 5.75 -20.28 -9.64
C GLU A 16 6.10 -21.29 -10.75
N LYS A 17 6.33 -20.79 -11.96
CA LYS A 17 6.66 -21.60 -13.13
C LYS A 17 8.09 -22.14 -13.09
N GLU A 18 9.04 -21.29 -12.69
CA GLU A 18 10.47 -21.63 -12.68
C GLU A 18 10.82 -22.62 -11.55
N TRP A 19 10.26 -22.41 -10.35
CA TRP A 19 10.55 -23.28 -9.20
C TRP A 19 9.59 -24.46 -9.07
N ASN A 20 8.54 -24.51 -9.91
CA ASN A 20 7.47 -25.52 -9.86
C ASN A 20 6.86 -25.65 -8.44
N ILE A 21 6.61 -24.51 -7.81
CA ILE A 21 5.99 -24.38 -6.49
C ILE A 21 4.67 -23.63 -6.68
N SER A 22 3.59 -24.10 -6.05
CA SER A 22 2.25 -23.53 -6.24
C SER A 22 2.17 -22.06 -5.75
N TYR A 23 1.31 -21.27 -6.42
CA TYR A 23 1.12 -19.85 -6.12
C TYR A 23 0.73 -19.60 -4.65
N ASP A 24 -0.15 -20.44 -4.08
CA ASP A 24 -0.59 -20.30 -2.68
C ASP A 24 0.58 -20.43 -1.70
N GLN A 25 1.53 -21.31 -1.96
CA GLN A 25 2.73 -21.47 -1.15
C GLN A 25 3.68 -20.27 -1.29
N LEU A 26 3.88 -19.80 -2.52
CA LEU A 26 4.78 -18.68 -2.79
C LEU A 26 4.23 -17.37 -2.26
N ILE A 27 2.93 -17.06 -2.45
CA ILE A 27 2.37 -15.80 -1.98
C ILE A 27 2.44 -15.66 -0.44
N ARG A 28 2.40 -16.79 0.30
CA ARG A 28 2.59 -16.80 1.77
C ARG A 28 3.95 -16.26 2.21
N LEU A 29 4.97 -16.31 1.35
CA LEU A 29 6.30 -15.77 1.68
C LEU A 29 6.28 -14.28 1.97
N TRP A 30 5.27 -13.56 1.45
CA TRP A 30 5.08 -12.14 1.75
C TRP A 30 4.43 -11.87 3.11
N SER A 31 3.87 -12.88 3.79
CA SER A 31 3.07 -12.69 5.00
C SER A 31 3.81 -11.97 6.13
N LEU A 32 5.06 -12.37 6.41
CA LEU A 32 5.88 -11.71 7.43
C LEU A 32 6.32 -10.32 6.97
N GLY A 33 6.64 -10.13 5.70
CA GLY A 33 6.94 -8.80 5.14
C GLY A 33 5.76 -7.83 5.30
N ALA A 34 4.55 -8.27 4.96
CA ALA A 34 3.32 -7.51 5.16
C ALA A 34 3.08 -7.17 6.64
N LEU A 35 3.30 -8.12 7.55
CA LEU A 35 3.18 -7.90 8.99
C LEU A 35 4.20 -6.86 9.49
N LEU A 36 5.44 -6.96 9.03
CA LEU A 36 6.52 -6.07 9.44
C LEU A 36 6.33 -4.63 8.92
N ILE A 37 5.60 -4.43 7.81
CA ILE A 37 5.21 -3.06 7.37
C ILE A 37 4.39 -2.37 8.46
N GLY A 38 3.46 -3.07 9.08
CA GLY A 38 2.65 -2.51 10.17
C GLY A 38 3.43 -2.38 11.49
N LEU A 39 4.02 -3.47 11.98
CA LEU A 39 4.71 -3.51 13.27
C LEU A 39 5.97 -2.65 13.30
N GLY A 40 6.73 -2.62 12.21
CA GLY A 40 7.95 -1.81 12.11
C GLY A 40 7.70 -0.30 12.12
N ALA A 41 6.47 0.14 11.79
CA ALA A 41 6.13 1.57 11.81
C ALA A 41 6.31 2.20 13.20
N ILE A 42 6.06 1.44 14.29
CA ILE A 42 6.20 1.94 15.68
C ILE A 42 7.67 2.23 16.03
N PRO A 43 8.60 1.27 15.95
CA PRO A 43 9.99 1.53 16.32
C PRO A 43 10.68 2.53 15.40
N PHE A 44 10.37 2.54 14.10
CA PHE A 44 10.98 3.51 13.18
C PHE A 44 10.38 4.91 13.31
N GLY A 45 9.11 5.04 13.65
CA GLY A 45 8.52 6.32 14.03
C GLY A 45 9.22 6.90 15.27
N TRP A 46 9.37 6.08 16.30
CA TRP A 46 10.10 6.47 17.53
C TRP A 46 11.57 6.83 17.22
N LEU A 47 12.26 6.02 16.40
CA LEU A 47 13.64 6.30 16.01
C LEU A 47 13.75 7.64 15.27
N SER A 48 12.84 7.93 14.35
CA SER A 48 12.84 9.19 13.60
C SER A 48 12.66 10.42 14.48
N ASP A 49 11.82 10.31 15.51
CA ASP A 49 11.58 11.40 16.47
C ASP A 49 12.78 11.61 17.39
N LYS A 50 13.44 10.55 17.83
CA LYS A 50 14.59 10.61 18.75
C LYS A 50 15.91 10.95 18.06
N TRP A 51 16.08 10.52 16.83
CA TRP A 51 17.34 10.67 16.11
C TRP A 51 17.23 11.66 14.94
N SER A 52 16.65 11.26 13.81
CA SER A 52 16.56 12.11 12.60
C SER A 52 15.59 11.53 11.60
N ARG A 53 14.70 12.37 11.05
CA ARG A 53 13.79 11.97 9.97
C ARG A 53 14.55 11.67 8.68
N SER A 54 15.45 12.58 8.28
CA SER A 54 16.26 12.37 7.06
C SER A 54 17.21 11.17 7.20
N GLY A 55 17.83 10.98 8.37
CA GLY A 55 18.66 9.81 8.65
C GLY A 55 17.85 8.50 8.60
N THR A 56 16.65 8.46 9.19
CA THR A 56 15.79 7.27 9.14
C THR A 56 15.28 6.98 7.72
N MET A 57 14.98 8.02 6.92
CA MET A 57 14.66 7.84 5.49
C MET A 57 15.85 7.30 4.69
N THR A 58 17.08 7.68 5.05
CA THR A 58 18.28 7.09 4.44
C THR A 58 18.39 5.60 4.72
N ILE A 59 18.13 5.18 5.98
CA ILE A 59 18.06 3.76 6.34
C ILE A 59 16.99 3.04 5.49
N MET A 60 15.84 3.66 5.26
CA MET A 60 14.81 3.10 4.39
C MET A 60 15.32 2.82 2.97
N PHE A 61 15.91 3.82 2.32
CA PHE A 61 16.37 3.67 0.93
C PHE A 61 17.46 2.61 0.79
N ILE A 62 18.46 2.63 1.66
CA ILE A 62 19.57 1.67 1.63
C ILE A 62 19.05 0.28 2.03
N GLY A 63 18.28 0.17 3.10
CA GLY A 63 17.75 -1.11 3.59
C GLY A 63 16.80 -1.78 2.60
N MET A 64 15.85 -1.02 2.01
CA MET A 64 14.98 -1.56 0.94
C MET A 64 15.80 -2.02 -0.26
N GLY A 65 16.80 -1.23 -0.66
CA GLY A 65 17.67 -1.58 -1.79
C GLY A 65 18.43 -2.87 -1.55
N LEU A 66 19.08 -3.01 -0.38
CA LEU A 66 19.78 -4.22 0.01
C LEU A 66 18.84 -5.43 0.11
N ALA A 67 17.68 -5.28 0.77
CA ALA A 67 16.68 -6.35 0.88
C ALA A 67 16.17 -6.79 -0.50
N SER A 68 15.93 -5.84 -1.40
CA SER A 68 15.52 -6.14 -2.78
C SER A 68 16.61 -6.91 -3.54
N ILE A 69 17.86 -6.52 -3.42
CA ILE A 69 18.97 -7.27 -4.02
C ILE A 69 19.04 -8.69 -3.45
N LEU A 70 18.86 -8.87 -2.12
CA LEU A 70 18.80 -10.19 -1.52
C LEU A 70 17.63 -11.02 -2.07
N CYS A 71 16.45 -10.41 -2.32
CA CYS A 71 15.36 -11.10 -3.01
C CYS A 71 15.79 -11.62 -4.38
N GLY A 72 16.46 -10.79 -5.18
CA GLY A 72 16.94 -11.19 -6.51
C GLY A 72 18.09 -12.23 -6.49
N LEU A 73 18.83 -12.32 -5.41
CA LEU A 73 19.88 -13.33 -5.22
C LEU A 73 19.33 -14.65 -4.60
N SER A 74 18.04 -14.75 -4.37
CA SER A 74 17.45 -15.90 -3.71
C SER A 74 17.45 -17.15 -4.61
N THR A 75 18.01 -18.25 -4.06
CA THR A 75 18.03 -19.57 -4.69
C THR A 75 17.19 -20.60 -3.95
N SER A 76 16.53 -20.20 -2.87
CA SER A 76 15.68 -21.07 -2.05
C SER A 76 14.49 -20.32 -1.47
N VAL A 77 13.41 -21.07 -1.19
CA VAL A 77 12.17 -20.57 -0.59
C VAL A 77 12.45 -19.85 0.75
N SER A 78 13.27 -20.47 1.60
CA SER A 78 13.60 -19.91 2.92
C SER A 78 14.39 -18.61 2.83
N PHE A 79 15.32 -18.51 1.88
CA PHE A 79 16.09 -17.29 1.68
C PHE A 79 15.23 -16.17 1.08
N LEU A 80 14.32 -16.50 0.14
CA LEU A 80 13.37 -15.55 -0.41
C LEU A 80 12.40 -15.03 0.67
N PHE A 81 11.90 -15.92 1.54
CA PHE A 81 11.06 -15.56 2.69
C PHE A 81 11.76 -14.55 3.61
N PHE A 82 13.01 -14.83 3.98
CA PHE A 82 13.81 -13.92 4.80
C PHE A 82 14.03 -12.57 4.13
N SER A 83 14.39 -12.56 2.85
CA SER A 83 14.67 -11.34 2.08
C SER A 83 13.41 -10.48 1.89
N LEU A 84 12.26 -11.09 1.60
CA LEU A 84 10.96 -10.42 1.52
C LEU A 84 10.55 -9.85 2.88
N SER A 85 10.85 -10.55 3.97
CA SER A 85 10.59 -10.05 5.32
C SER A 85 11.40 -8.80 5.64
N LEU A 86 12.69 -8.80 5.28
CA LEU A 86 13.55 -7.60 5.39
C LEU A 86 13.04 -6.45 4.52
N LEU A 87 12.60 -6.74 3.30
CA LEU A 87 12.03 -5.74 2.41
C LEU A 87 10.81 -5.07 3.05
N GLY A 88 9.89 -5.85 3.62
CA GLY A 88 8.73 -5.34 4.36
C GLY A 88 9.13 -4.50 5.57
N LEU A 89 10.14 -4.94 6.33
CA LEU A 89 10.66 -4.22 7.48
C LEU A 89 11.15 -2.81 7.10
N PHE A 90 11.95 -2.67 6.05
CA PHE A 90 12.44 -1.36 5.61
C PHE A 90 11.35 -0.52 4.93
N CYS A 91 10.38 -1.14 4.26
CA CYS A 91 9.18 -0.46 3.74
C CYS A 91 8.35 0.21 4.84
N SER A 92 8.37 -0.31 6.07
CA SER A 92 7.59 0.22 7.21
C SER A 92 7.98 1.65 7.60
N ILE A 93 9.19 2.08 7.25
CA ILE A 93 9.74 3.39 7.64
C ILE A 93 8.98 4.55 7.00
N TYR A 94 8.48 4.38 5.77
CA TYR A 94 7.96 5.50 4.98
C TYR A 94 6.82 6.26 5.66
N HIS A 95 5.78 5.56 6.10
CA HIS A 95 4.56 6.21 6.59
C HIS A 95 4.76 7.00 7.88
N PRO A 96 5.40 6.45 8.93
CA PRO A 96 5.61 7.19 10.16
C PRO A 96 6.67 8.29 10.06
N VAL A 97 7.55 8.25 9.07
CA VAL A 97 8.67 9.19 8.93
C VAL A 97 8.47 10.14 7.77
N GLY A 98 8.18 9.63 6.57
CA GLY A 98 8.09 10.41 5.34
C GLY A 98 6.87 11.34 5.31
N ILE A 99 5.69 10.87 5.77
CA ILE A 99 4.48 11.70 5.80
C ILE A 99 4.64 12.90 6.74
N PRO A 100 5.04 12.74 8.02
CA PRO A 100 5.34 13.88 8.88
C PRO A 100 6.43 14.80 8.32
N TRP A 101 7.44 14.25 7.65
CA TRP A 101 8.49 15.06 7.03
C TRP A 101 7.95 15.94 5.90
N VAL A 102 7.11 15.39 5.01
CA VAL A 102 6.43 16.17 3.96
C VAL A 102 5.55 17.27 4.54
N ILE A 103 4.77 16.96 5.60
CA ILE A 103 3.90 17.93 6.28
C ILE A 103 4.72 19.10 6.85
N HIS A 104 5.85 18.82 7.50
CA HIS A 104 6.71 19.83 8.10
C HIS A 104 7.48 20.69 7.08
N ALA A 105 7.81 20.12 5.93
CA ALA A 105 8.52 20.84 4.87
C ALA A 105 7.61 21.71 4.00
N ALA A 106 6.29 21.53 4.08
CA ALA A 106 5.34 22.15 3.15
C ALA A 106 4.62 23.37 3.75
N ASN A 107 4.58 24.47 3.00
CA ASN A 107 3.78 25.65 3.35
C ASN A 107 2.26 25.38 3.24
N LYS A 108 1.84 24.48 2.35
CA LYS A 108 0.44 24.06 2.13
C LYS A 108 0.33 22.56 2.33
N GLN A 109 0.09 22.14 3.56
CA GLN A 109 0.13 20.74 3.99
C GLN A 109 -0.86 19.84 3.23
N GLY A 110 -2.12 20.27 3.05
CA GLY A 110 -3.13 19.50 2.30
C GLY A 110 -2.72 19.24 0.85
N ARG A 111 -2.17 20.25 0.17
CA ARG A 111 -1.66 20.09 -1.20
C ARG A 111 -0.47 19.13 -1.26
N ALA A 112 0.44 19.22 -0.31
CA ALA A 112 1.60 18.35 -0.25
C ALA A 112 1.21 16.88 0.00
N LEU A 113 0.23 16.63 0.87
CA LEU A 113 -0.34 15.31 1.10
C LEU A 113 -1.09 14.77 -0.12
N GLY A 114 -1.84 15.63 -0.84
CA GLY A 114 -2.49 15.26 -2.10
C GLY A 114 -1.49 14.80 -3.16
N VAL A 115 -0.41 15.58 -3.35
CA VAL A 115 0.69 15.20 -4.25
C VAL A 115 1.35 13.90 -3.80
N ASN A 116 1.62 13.75 -2.50
CA ASN A 116 2.18 12.50 -1.95
C ASN A 116 1.27 11.30 -2.21
N GLY A 117 -0.05 11.47 -2.12
CA GLY A 117 -1.04 10.43 -2.43
C GLY A 117 -1.01 9.99 -3.90
N ILE A 118 -0.86 10.94 -4.84
CA ILE A 118 -0.67 10.63 -6.27
C ILE A 118 0.54 9.72 -6.46
N PHE A 119 1.68 10.07 -5.85
CA PHE A 119 2.90 9.27 -5.92
C PHE A 119 2.77 7.91 -5.23
N GLY A 120 1.83 7.74 -4.29
CA GLY A 120 1.48 6.44 -3.73
C GLY A 120 0.94 5.48 -4.81
N GLY A 121 -0.09 5.92 -5.55
CA GLY A 121 -0.67 5.16 -6.67
C GLY A 121 0.32 4.94 -7.81
N VAL A 122 1.05 6.00 -8.20
CA VAL A 122 2.13 5.91 -9.20
C VAL A 122 3.19 4.89 -8.76
N GLY A 123 3.54 4.84 -7.47
CA GLY A 123 4.49 3.87 -6.94
C GLY A 123 4.02 2.43 -7.13
N ILE A 124 2.77 2.12 -6.80
CA ILE A 124 2.21 0.76 -6.98
C ILE A 124 2.17 0.39 -8.47
N GLY A 125 1.62 1.27 -9.30
CA GLY A 125 1.51 1.02 -10.74
C GLY A 125 2.86 0.85 -11.43
N SER A 126 3.81 1.75 -11.12
CA SER A 126 5.20 1.64 -11.63
C SER A 126 5.88 0.36 -11.15
N GLY A 127 5.59 -0.06 -9.90
CA GLY A 127 6.13 -1.30 -9.35
C GLY A 127 5.70 -2.50 -10.17
N ALA A 128 4.41 -2.64 -10.44
CA ALA A 128 3.87 -3.74 -11.24
C ALA A 128 4.41 -3.72 -12.69
N PHE A 129 4.46 -2.53 -13.31
CA PHE A 129 4.95 -2.40 -14.69
C PHE A 129 6.44 -2.70 -14.81
N VAL A 130 7.27 -2.12 -13.93
CA VAL A 130 8.72 -2.37 -13.92
C VAL A 130 9.03 -3.83 -13.61
N ALA A 131 8.35 -4.42 -12.63
CA ALA A 131 8.48 -5.84 -12.30
C ALA A 131 8.14 -6.73 -13.49
N GLY A 132 6.98 -6.51 -14.13
CA GLY A 132 6.56 -7.29 -15.30
C GLY A 132 7.54 -7.13 -16.48
N THR A 133 7.95 -5.89 -16.76
CA THR A 133 8.87 -5.59 -17.88
C THR A 133 10.25 -6.22 -17.67
N LEU A 134 10.85 -6.03 -16.51
CA LEU A 134 12.18 -6.59 -16.23
C LEU A 134 12.16 -8.11 -16.13
N THR A 135 11.08 -8.70 -15.59
CA THR A 135 10.92 -10.14 -15.50
C THR A 135 10.83 -10.77 -16.89
N GLU A 136 10.09 -10.15 -17.82
CA GLU A 136 9.89 -10.70 -19.17
C GLU A 136 11.09 -10.44 -20.09
N LEU A 137 11.68 -9.23 -20.05
CA LEU A 137 12.79 -8.88 -20.94
C LEU A 137 14.14 -9.42 -20.47
N LEU A 138 14.31 -9.64 -19.19
CA LEU A 138 15.55 -10.09 -18.58
C LEU A 138 15.33 -11.38 -17.77
N ASN A 139 15.04 -11.24 -16.46
CA ASN A 139 14.65 -12.31 -15.55
C ASN A 139 14.07 -11.71 -14.26
N TRP A 140 13.43 -12.54 -13.44
CA TRP A 140 12.83 -12.09 -12.19
C TRP A 140 13.87 -11.63 -11.15
N GLN A 141 15.08 -12.14 -11.19
CA GLN A 141 16.17 -11.76 -10.30
C GLN A 141 16.55 -10.29 -10.51
N LEU A 142 16.74 -9.90 -11.78
CA LEU A 142 17.06 -8.51 -12.14
C LEU A 142 15.88 -7.56 -11.88
N ALA A 143 14.63 -8.05 -11.90
CA ALA A 143 13.47 -7.25 -11.52
C ALA A 143 13.53 -6.78 -10.05
N PHE A 144 14.22 -7.51 -9.17
CA PHE A 144 14.53 -7.06 -7.81
C PHE A 144 15.85 -6.28 -7.72
N ILE A 145 16.91 -6.75 -8.39
CA ILE A 145 18.27 -6.21 -8.22
C ILE A 145 18.36 -4.78 -8.77
N LEU A 146 17.89 -4.51 -9.99
CA LEU A 146 18.04 -3.20 -10.62
C LEU A 146 17.34 -2.07 -9.84
N PRO A 147 16.06 -2.19 -9.46
CA PRO A 147 15.43 -1.19 -8.60
C PRO A 147 16.09 -1.10 -7.21
N GLY A 148 16.61 -2.21 -6.69
CA GLY A 148 17.38 -2.24 -5.44
C GLY A 148 18.63 -1.37 -5.50
N LEU A 149 19.41 -1.47 -6.57
CA LEU A 149 20.59 -0.62 -6.81
C LEU A 149 20.20 0.86 -6.91
N ILE A 150 19.14 1.18 -7.65
CA ILE A 150 18.62 2.56 -7.75
C ILE A 150 18.23 3.10 -6.36
N SER A 151 17.59 2.29 -5.53
CA SER A 151 17.22 2.69 -4.17
C SER A 151 18.46 3.02 -3.31
N ILE A 152 19.52 2.20 -3.39
CA ILE A 152 20.78 2.44 -2.69
C ILE A 152 21.42 3.75 -3.16
N ILE A 153 21.44 3.99 -4.47
CA ILE A 153 21.98 5.24 -5.05
C ILE A 153 21.21 6.44 -4.50
N ILE A 154 19.88 6.38 -4.45
CA ILE A 154 19.04 7.44 -3.86
C ILE A 154 19.39 7.64 -2.36
N GLY A 155 19.62 6.56 -1.62
CA GLY A 155 20.06 6.63 -0.23
C GLY A 155 21.40 7.37 -0.08
N PHE A 156 22.38 7.08 -0.93
CA PHE A 156 23.67 7.79 -0.93
C PHE A 156 23.55 9.25 -1.37
N ILE A 157 22.69 9.56 -2.35
CA ILE A 157 22.39 10.95 -2.72
C ILE A 157 21.79 11.68 -1.52
N LEU A 158 20.88 11.06 -0.76
CA LEU A 158 20.30 11.66 0.44
C LEU A 158 21.37 11.91 1.52
N ILE A 159 22.30 10.98 1.75
CA ILE A 159 23.45 11.19 2.63
C ILE A 159 24.26 12.41 2.18
N TYR A 160 24.60 12.47 0.90
CA TYR A 160 25.36 13.58 0.35
C TYR A 160 24.65 14.93 0.57
N LEU A 161 23.32 15.00 0.30
CA LEU A 161 22.53 16.22 0.51
C LEU A 161 22.45 16.63 1.98
N ILE A 162 22.46 15.67 2.91
CA ILE A 162 22.54 15.94 4.36
C ILE A 162 23.91 16.51 4.72
N LEU A 163 24.99 15.90 4.21
CA LEU A 163 26.37 16.31 4.52
C LEU A 163 26.70 17.73 4.02
N ILE A 164 26.08 18.18 2.92
CA ILE A 164 26.24 19.54 2.40
C ILE A 164 25.17 20.53 2.90
N ASP A 165 24.46 20.19 3.99
CA ASP A 165 23.44 21.01 4.65
C ASP A 165 22.28 21.48 3.74
N LYS A 166 22.03 20.78 2.62
CA LYS A 166 20.87 21.04 1.74
C LYS A 166 19.58 20.47 2.29
N ILE A 167 19.66 19.43 3.15
CA ILE A 167 18.54 18.79 3.85
C ILE A 167 18.84 18.82 5.34
N SER A 168 17.90 19.37 6.13
CA SER A 168 18.07 19.47 7.57
C SER A 168 18.07 18.08 8.23
N TYR A 169 19.04 17.85 9.09
CA TYR A 169 19.13 16.69 9.96
C TYR A 169 18.28 16.85 11.22
N LYS A 170 17.96 18.10 11.63
CA LYS A 170 17.24 18.41 12.88
C LYS A 170 15.74 18.26 12.72
N ASN A 171 15.09 17.73 13.77
CA ASN A 171 13.63 17.65 13.88
C ASN A 171 13.05 18.97 14.39
N TYR A 172 11.91 19.39 13.81
CA TYR A 172 11.12 20.51 14.32
C TYR A 172 9.83 19.96 14.93
N PHE A 173 9.48 20.37 16.18
CA PHE A 173 8.25 19.99 16.85
C PHE A 173 7.20 21.11 16.71
N ILE A 174 5.97 20.75 16.37
CA ILE A 174 4.83 21.68 16.35
C ILE A 174 3.98 21.44 17.60
N LYS A 175 3.57 22.52 18.26
CA LYS A 175 2.65 22.52 19.41
C LYS A 175 1.23 22.75 18.88
N ASN A 176 0.27 21.91 19.24
CA ASN A 176 -1.13 21.99 18.79
C ASN A 176 -2.06 22.44 19.92
N ASP A 177 -3.16 23.15 19.59
CA ASP A 177 -4.20 23.63 20.51
C ASP A 177 -5.40 22.69 20.55
N ASP A 178 -6.06 22.54 21.72
CA ASP A 178 -7.15 21.60 21.99
C ASP A 178 -8.56 22.17 21.78
N GLN A 179 -9.49 21.37 21.23
CA GLN A 179 -10.94 21.61 21.22
C GLN A 179 -11.70 20.43 21.89
N ASP A 180 -12.79 20.75 22.58
CA ASP A 180 -13.51 19.84 23.48
C ASP A 180 -14.84 19.32 22.87
N HIS A 181 -15.08 17.99 22.92
CA HIS A 181 -16.31 17.32 22.47
C HIS A 181 -16.72 16.18 23.41
N SER A 182 -18.01 15.77 23.40
CA SER A 182 -18.54 14.74 24.31
C SER A 182 -17.95 13.33 24.05
N ARG A 183 -17.54 12.65 25.14
CA ARG A 183 -16.64 11.48 25.11
C ARG A 183 -17.27 10.20 24.53
N ASN A 184 -18.54 9.91 24.81
CA ASN A 184 -19.11 8.59 24.49
C ASN A 184 -19.54 8.43 23.02
N GLU A 185 -20.12 9.46 22.40
CA GLU A 185 -20.49 9.45 20.99
C GLU A 185 -19.26 9.37 20.09
N MET A 186 -18.18 10.04 20.50
CA MET A 186 -16.93 10.05 19.76
C MET A 186 -16.24 8.68 19.75
N ILE A 187 -16.30 7.93 20.86
CA ILE A 187 -15.74 6.56 20.91
C ILE A 187 -16.49 5.65 19.96
N LEU A 188 -17.83 5.70 19.93
CA LEU A 188 -18.62 4.86 19.03
C LEU A 188 -18.35 5.18 17.56
N ILE A 189 -18.30 6.47 17.19
CA ILE A 189 -18.00 6.90 15.83
C ILE A 189 -16.58 6.47 15.43
N ALA A 190 -15.60 6.65 16.32
CA ALA A 190 -14.22 6.23 16.06
C ALA A 190 -14.12 4.71 15.85
N LEU A 191 -14.83 3.89 16.65
CA LEU A 191 -14.86 2.43 16.48
C LEU A 191 -15.48 2.01 15.14
N ILE A 192 -16.62 2.61 14.75
CA ILE A 192 -17.26 2.34 13.45
C ILE A 192 -16.30 2.72 12.32
N MET A 193 -15.66 3.88 12.40
CA MET A 193 -14.68 4.31 11.40
C MET A 193 -13.47 3.37 11.31
N LEU A 194 -12.92 2.95 12.45
CA LEU A 194 -11.79 2.01 12.46
C LEU A 194 -12.18 0.66 11.84
N LEU A 195 -13.40 0.17 12.08
CA LEU A 195 -13.91 -1.05 11.45
C LEU A 195 -14.04 -0.89 9.93
N SER A 196 -14.64 0.23 9.47
CA SER A 196 -14.76 0.50 8.03
C SER A 196 -13.40 0.69 7.35
N MET A 197 -12.42 1.33 8.03
CA MET A 197 -11.05 1.45 7.55
C MET A 197 -10.34 0.11 7.44
N PHE A 198 -10.57 -0.80 8.38
CA PHE A 198 -10.06 -2.17 8.30
C PHE A 198 -10.64 -2.91 7.09
N ALA A 199 -11.97 -2.82 6.87
CA ALA A 199 -12.63 -3.46 5.73
C ALA A 199 -12.12 -2.90 4.39
N LEU A 200 -11.97 -1.57 4.28
CA LEU A 200 -11.39 -0.91 3.11
C LEU A 200 -9.94 -1.31 2.88
N GLY A 201 -9.13 -1.33 3.94
CA GLY A 201 -7.72 -1.76 3.89
C GLY A 201 -7.59 -3.23 3.46
N LEU A 202 -8.43 -4.12 4.00
CA LEU A 202 -8.43 -5.54 3.64
C LEU A 202 -8.85 -5.73 2.18
N SER A 203 -9.90 -5.05 1.71
CA SER A 203 -10.33 -5.10 0.31
C SER A 203 -9.27 -4.56 -0.64
N PHE A 204 -8.56 -3.49 -0.26
CA PHE A 204 -7.45 -2.95 -1.02
C PHE A 204 -6.30 -3.96 -1.13
N HIS A 205 -5.85 -4.56 -0.01
CA HIS A 205 -4.77 -5.54 -0.01
C HIS A 205 -5.16 -6.83 -0.73
N ASN A 206 -6.40 -7.32 -0.56
CA ASN A 206 -6.93 -8.46 -1.29
C ASN A 206 -6.83 -8.23 -2.81
N THR A 207 -7.28 -7.06 -3.26
CA THR A 207 -7.25 -6.71 -4.68
C THR A 207 -5.82 -6.54 -5.18
N GLN A 208 -4.99 -5.73 -4.52
CA GLN A 208 -3.63 -5.45 -4.93
C GLN A 208 -2.78 -6.73 -5.05
N THR A 209 -2.90 -7.62 -4.07
CA THR A 209 -2.07 -8.82 -3.99
C THR A 209 -2.52 -9.90 -4.96
N ALA A 210 -3.85 -10.11 -5.11
CA ALA A 210 -4.38 -11.16 -5.99
C ALA A 210 -4.41 -10.77 -7.47
N LEU A 211 -4.49 -9.48 -7.79
CA LEU A 211 -4.80 -8.98 -9.13
C LEU A 211 -3.89 -9.54 -10.25
N PRO A 212 -2.55 -9.66 -10.08
CA PRO A 212 -1.69 -10.26 -11.09
C PRO A 212 -2.12 -11.69 -11.46
N LYS A 213 -2.39 -12.54 -10.44
CA LYS A 213 -2.82 -13.92 -10.66
C LYS A 213 -4.24 -14.02 -11.23
N VAL A 214 -5.14 -13.14 -10.79
CA VAL A 214 -6.49 -13.02 -11.35
C VAL A 214 -6.45 -12.70 -12.86
N PHE A 215 -5.58 -11.78 -13.29
CA PHE A 215 -5.42 -11.46 -14.70
C PHE A 215 -4.80 -12.62 -15.49
N GLU A 216 -3.81 -13.30 -14.92
CA GLU A 216 -3.24 -14.51 -15.54
C GLU A 216 -4.31 -15.57 -15.81
N ILE A 217 -5.20 -15.84 -14.84
CA ILE A 217 -6.22 -16.90 -14.94
C ILE A 217 -7.40 -16.47 -15.82
N ARG A 218 -7.93 -15.25 -15.60
CA ARG A 218 -9.23 -14.85 -16.17
C ARG A 218 -9.14 -14.10 -17.49
N ILE A 219 -7.99 -13.54 -17.85
CA ILE A 219 -7.75 -12.96 -19.17
C ILE A 219 -7.09 -14.00 -20.07
N GLY A 220 -6.18 -14.83 -19.51
CA GLY A 220 -5.44 -15.86 -20.25
C GLY A 220 -4.44 -15.28 -21.26
N ASN A 221 -3.47 -16.07 -21.67
CA ASN A 221 -2.44 -15.71 -22.67
C ASN A 221 -1.82 -14.30 -22.49
N THR A 222 -1.71 -13.84 -21.23
CA THR A 222 -1.14 -12.55 -20.88
C THR A 222 0.32 -12.70 -20.48
N SER A 223 1.16 -11.83 -21.03
CA SER A 223 2.56 -11.72 -20.61
C SER A 223 2.71 -10.95 -19.29
N SER A 224 3.86 -11.08 -18.64
CA SER A 224 4.17 -10.32 -17.42
C SER A 224 4.13 -8.81 -17.66
N ILE A 225 4.55 -8.33 -18.84
CA ILE A 225 4.45 -6.91 -19.25
C ILE A 225 2.98 -6.50 -19.32
N GLN A 226 2.13 -7.29 -19.96
CA GLN A 226 0.70 -6.96 -20.11
C GLN A 226 0.00 -6.91 -18.76
N ILE A 227 0.26 -7.86 -17.87
CA ILE A 227 -0.26 -7.87 -16.49
C ILE A 227 0.22 -6.61 -15.75
N GLY A 228 1.51 -6.34 -15.76
CA GLY A 228 2.09 -5.17 -15.12
C GLY A 228 1.53 -3.85 -15.66
N PHE A 229 1.30 -3.75 -16.98
CA PHE A 229 0.71 -2.58 -17.63
C PHE A 229 -0.76 -2.35 -17.22
N MET A 230 -1.57 -3.40 -17.19
CA MET A 230 -2.96 -3.29 -16.73
C MET A 230 -3.04 -2.82 -15.27
N ILE A 231 -2.19 -3.36 -14.41
CA ILE A 231 -2.11 -2.93 -13.00
C ILE A 231 -1.61 -1.48 -12.90
N ALA A 232 -0.65 -1.08 -13.74
CA ALA A 232 -0.16 0.30 -13.76
C ALA A 232 -1.26 1.29 -14.10
N ILE A 233 -2.07 1.03 -15.11
CA ILE A 233 -3.21 1.89 -15.48
C ILE A 233 -4.19 2.01 -14.31
N ILE A 234 -4.55 0.91 -13.66
CA ILE A 234 -5.48 0.90 -12.53
C ILE A 234 -4.97 1.84 -11.42
N TYR A 235 -3.71 1.69 -11.01
CA TYR A 235 -3.18 2.45 -9.87
C TYR A 235 -2.73 3.87 -10.24
N PHE A 236 -2.40 4.16 -11.49
CA PHE A 236 -2.16 5.54 -11.95
C PHE A 236 -3.46 6.35 -11.93
N ILE A 237 -4.55 5.79 -12.43
CA ILE A 237 -5.87 6.41 -12.40
C ILE A 237 -6.34 6.56 -10.93
N SER A 238 -6.19 5.51 -10.12
CA SER A 238 -6.50 5.53 -8.70
C SER A 238 -5.72 6.63 -7.94
N GLY A 239 -4.41 6.75 -8.18
CA GLY A 239 -3.59 7.81 -7.59
C GLY A 239 -4.08 9.22 -7.96
N ALA A 240 -4.40 9.44 -9.23
CA ALA A 240 -4.95 10.72 -9.69
C ALA A 240 -6.30 11.05 -9.03
N THR A 241 -7.14 10.04 -8.80
CA THR A 241 -8.46 10.24 -8.16
C THR A 241 -8.39 10.55 -6.66
N THR A 242 -7.30 10.22 -5.99
CA THR A 242 -7.06 10.68 -4.60
C THR A 242 -7.07 12.21 -4.51
N PHE A 243 -6.50 12.89 -5.51
CA PHE A 243 -6.54 14.35 -5.57
C PHE A 243 -7.97 14.88 -5.80
N VAL A 244 -8.74 14.24 -6.69
CA VAL A 244 -10.15 14.56 -6.92
C VAL A 244 -10.96 14.35 -5.64
N GLY A 245 -10.71 13.25 -4.91
CA GLY A 245 -11.32 12.98 -3.61
C GLY A 245 -11.09 14.09 -2.58
N GLY A 246 -9.89 14.66 -2.55
CA GLY A 246 -9.58 15.84 -1.74
C GLY A 246 -10.42 17.05 -2.10
N LEU A 247 -10.57 17.35 -3.41
CA LEU A 247 -11.41 18.46 -3.88
C LEU A 247 -12.90 18.26 -3.57
N LEU A 248 -13.39 17.02 -3.63
CA LEU A 248 -14.75 16.68 -3.25
C LEU A 248 -14.95 16.86 -1.74
N ALA A 249 -13.99 16.45 -0.93
CA ALA A 249 -14.03 16.59 0.53
C ALA A 249 -14.09 18.06 0.99
N ASP A 250 -13.49 18.98 0.22
CA ASP A 250 -13.55 20.41 0.49
C ASP A 250 -14.92 21.06 0.15
N ARG A 251 -15.73 20.43 -0.72
CA ARG A 251 -16.96 21.02 -1.27
C ARG A 251 -18.24 20.38 -0.77
N PHE A 252 -18.20 19.10 -0.42
CA PHE A 252 -19.38 18.31 -0.10
C PHE A 252 -19.33 17.74 1.31
N ASN A 253 -20.46 17.21 1.78
CA ASN A 253 -20.54 16.59 3.10
C ASN A 253 -19.66 15.32 3.14
N LEU A 254 -18.69 15.28 4.07
CA LEU A 254 -17.72 14.20 4.20
C LEU A 254 -18.39 12.83 4.38
N LYS A 255 -19.43 12.74 5.22
CA LYS A 255 -20.16 11.48 5.45
C LYS A 255 -20.79 10.96 4.16
N THR A 256 -21.41 11.84 3.37
CA THR A 256 -22.05 11.46 2.10
C THR A 256 -21.03 10.94 1.09
N ILE A 257 -19.87 11.62 0.92
CA ILE A 257 -18.81 11.17 0.02
C ILE A 257 -18.30 9.80 0.46
N TYR A 258 -18.05 9.62 1.75
CA TYR A 258 -17.51 8.38 2.31
C TYR A 258 -18.47 7.20 2.07
N LEU A 259 -19.76 7.37 2.39
CA LEU A 259 -20.77 6.32 2.21
C LEU A 259 -21.00 5.99 0.72
N ILE A 260 -21.10 7.00 -0.16
CA ILE A 260 -21.26 6.77 -1.59
C ILE A 260 -20.05 6.02 -2.16
N GLY A 261 -18.82 6.41 -1.79
CA GLY A 261 -17.62 5.76 -2.26
C GLY A 261 -17.49 4.30 -1.79
N ILE A 262 -17.91 3.97 -0.56
CA ILE A 262 -17.98 2.58 -0.11
C ILE A 262 -19.05 1.81 -0.88
N PHE A 263 -20.27 2.36 -0.96
CA PHE A 263 -21.39 1.68 -1.62
C PHE A 263 -21.13 1.40 -3.11
N LEU A 264 -20.47 2.30 -3.83
CA LEU A 264 -20.14 2.11 -5.23
C LEU A 264 -19.06 1.04 -5.46
N GLN A 265 -18.25 0.69 -4.44
CA GLN A 265 -17.32 -0.44 -4.52
C GLN A 265 -18.05 -1.79 -4.50
N PHE A 266 -19.21 -1.90 -3.84
CA PHE A 266 -19.99 -3.15 -3.76
C PHE A 266 -20.29 -3.77 -5.15
N PRO A 267 -20.98 -3.08 -6.09
CA PRO A 267 -21.24 -3.65 -7.41
C PRO A 267 -19.97 -3.92 -8.21
N CYS A 268 -18.90 -3.14 -8.01
CA CYS A 268 -17.62 -3.39 -8.66
C CYS A 268 -17.04 -4.74 -8.19
N TYR A 269 -16.94 -4.99 -6.89
CA TYR A 269 -16.42 -6.24 -6.37
C TYR A 269 -17.32 -7.44 -6.72
N LEU A 270 -18.63 -7.25 -6.73
CA LEU A 270 -19.56 -8.29 -7.18
C LEU A 270 -19.32 -8.64 -8.66
N GLY A 271 -19.12 -7.63 -9.51
CA GLY A 271 -18.75 -7.85 -10.92
C GLY A 271 -17.39 -8.53 -11.08
N ILE A 272 -16.36 -8.08 -10.33
CA ILE A 272 -15.02 -8.68 -10.35
C ILE A 272 -15.08 -10.16 -9.92
N ALA A 273 -16.00 -10.54 -9.03
CA ALA A 273 -16.14 -11.94 -8.60
C ALA A 273 -16.47 -12.90 -9.77
N TYR A 274 -17.19 -12.45 -10.79
CA TYR A 274 -17.73 -13.33 -11.84
C TYR A 274 -17.25 -13.03 -13.27
N ILE A 275 -16.74 -11.80 -13.52
CA ILE A 275 -16.37 -11.37 -14.88
C ILE A 275 -14.95 -11.81 -15.23
N SER A 276 -14.76 -12.21 -16.48
CA SER A 276 -13.46 -12.55 -17.08
C SER A 276 -13.17 -11.67 -18.30
N GLY A 277 -11.94 -11.73 -18.81
CA GLY A 277 -11.51 -10.94 -19.96
C GLY A 277 -11.19 -9.48 -19.59
N TYR A 278 -11.04 -8.62 -20.60
CA TYR A 278 -10.59 -7.24 -20.42
C TYR A 278 -11.62 -6.33 -19.71
N SER A 279 -12.91 -6.68 -19.70
CA SER A 279 -13.94 -5.97 -18.93
C SER A 279 -13.67 -6.02 -17.41
N LEU A 280 -12.96 -7.04 -16.94
CA LEU A 280 -12.49 -7.14 -15.57
C LEU A 280 -11.58 -5.96 -15.20
N VAL A 281 -10.70 -5.52 -16.11
CA VAL A 281 -9.79 -4.37 -15.86
C VAL A 281 -10.59 -3.10 -15.60
N VAL A 282 -11.68 -2.88 -16.34
CA VAL A 282 -12.56 -1.71 -16.15
C VAL A 282 -13.19 -1.71 -14.77
N LEU A 283 -13.70 -2.85 -14.30
CA LEU A 283 -14.26 -2.97 -12.95
C LEU A 283 -13.20 -2.75 -11.87
N CYS A 284 -11.98 -3.25 -12.07
CA CYS A 284 -10.87 -3.01 -11.16
C CYS A 284 -10.48 -1.53 -11.11
N ILE A 285 -10.50 -0.81 -12.25
CA ILE A 285 -10.30 0.64 -12.29
C ILE A 285 -11.39 1.34 -11.47
N LEU A 286 -12.66 1.01 -11.67
CA LEU A 286 -13.77 1.63 -10.96
C LEU A 286 -13.67 1.37 -9.44
N ALA A 287 -13.41 0.13 -9.01
CA ALA A 287 -13.22 -0.20 -7.61
C ALA A 287 -12.06 0.59 -6.99
N ALA A 288 -10.91 0.68 -7.68
CA ALA A 288 -9.74 1.42 -7.23
C ALA A 288 -9.99 2.95 -7.18
N VAL A 289 -10.73 3.50 -8.15
CA VAL A 289 -11.16 4.91 -8.19
C VAL A 289 -12.03 5.24 -6.98
N PHE A 290 -13.05 4.44 -6.70
CA PHE A 290 -13.94 4.66 -5.56
C PHE A 290 -13.20 4.49 -4.23
N ASN A 291 -12.30 3.53 -4.11
CA ASN A 291 -11.47 3.34 -2.93
C ASN A 291 -10.55 4.56 -2.70
N ALA A 292 -9.82 5.00 -3.72
CA ALA A 292 -8.86 6.10 -3.59
C ALA A 292 -9.53 7.46 -3.36
N SER A 293 -10.71 7.70 -3.95
CA SER A 293 -11.43 8.98 -3.81
C SER A 293 -11.90 9.27 -2.39
N ILE A 294 -12.12 8.25 -1.57
CA ILE A 294 -12.59 8.41 -0.18
C ILE A 294 -11.47 8.55 0.85
N LEU A 295 -10.21 8.27 0.50
CA LEU A 295 -9.10 8.33 1.45
C LEU A 295 -8.89 9.71 2.11
N PRO A 296 -8.97 10.85 1.40
CA PRO A 296 -8.91 12.17 2.03
C PRO A 296 -10.08 12.40 2.99
N THR A 297 -11.29 12.03 2.58
CA THR A 297 -12.51 12.15 3.38
C THR A 297 -12.43 11.32 4.66
N GLU A 298 -11.93 10.10 4.57
CA GLU A 298 -11.68 9.20 5.70
C GLU A 298 -10.77 9.83 6.74
N ASN A 299 -9.65 10.41 6.31
CA ASN A 299 -8.72 11.09 7.22
C ASN A 299 -9.35 12.32 7.90
N LEU A 300 -10.12 13.12 7.14
CA LEU A 300 -10.80 14.30 7.68
C LEU A 300 -11.91 13.93 8.68
N LEU A 301 -12.68 12.88 8.40
CA LEU A 301 -13.70 12.38 9.32
C LEU A 301 -13.06 11.88 10.62
N LEU A 302 -12.00 11.08 10.52
CA LEU A 302 -11.30 10.57 11.70
C LEU A 302 -10.75 11.73 12.56
N GLY A 303 -10.14 12.72 11.92
CA GLY A 303 -9.65 13.93 12.60
C GLY A 303 -10.77 14.74 13.28
N LYS A 304 -11.92 14.88 12.60
CA LYS A 304 -13.08 15.64 13.11
C LYS A 304 -13.72 14.99 14.35
N PHE A 305 -13.77 13.65 14.40
CA PHE A 305 -14.43 12.91 15.46
C PHE A 305 -13.46 12.40 16.54
N THR A 306 -12.18 12.76 16.48
CA THR A 306 -11.19 12.38 17.50
C THR A 306 -10.70 13.64 18.23
N PRO A 307 -10.72 13.68 19.59
CA PRO A 307 -10.08 14.76 20.34
C PRO A 307 -8.61 14.87 20.00
N GLN A 308 -8.09 16.09 19.89
CA GLN A 308 -6.70 16.33 19.48
C GLN A 308 -5.67 15.57 20.33
N LYS A 309 -5.90 15.48 21.65
CA LYS A 309 -5.04 14.72 22.57
C LYS A 309 -4.93 13.23 22.26
N TYR A 310 -5.89 12.66 21.51
CA TYR A 310 -5.92 11.26 21.13
C TYR A 310 -5.62 11.04 19.64
N HIS A 311 -5.41 12.09 18.83
CA HIS A 311 -5.10 11.97 17.40
C HIS A 311 -3.95 10.99 17.15
N GLY A 312 -2.84 11.12 17.86
CA GLY A 312 -1.69 10.21 17.70
C GLY A 312 -2.05 8.74 17.92
N VAL A 313 -2.81 8.45 18.96
CA VAL A 313 -3.24 7.07 19.28
C VAL A 313 -4.21 6.54 18.22
N VAL A 314 -5.24 7.31 17.85
CA VAL A 314 -6.28 6.86 16.91
C VAL A 314 -5.72 6.70 15.50
N TYR A 315 -4.88 7.63 15.03
CA TYR A 315 -4.18 7.46 13.76
C TYR A 315 -3.16 6.31 13.81
N GLY A 316 -2.51 6.07 14.95
CA GLY A 316 -1.67 4.89 15.17
C GLY A 316 -2.46 3.59 15.03
N ILE A 317 -3.63 3.49 15.68
CA ILE A 317 -4.53 2.34 15.55
C ILE A 317 -5.00 2.18 14.09
N LYS A 318 -5.38 3.29 13.42
CA LYS A 318 -5.73 3.27 11.99
C LYS A 318 -4.64 2.61 11.14
N PHE A 319 -3.39 3.03 11.32
CA PHE A 319 -2.28 2.45 10.55
C PHE A 319 -2.02 0.99 10.90
N ILE A 320 -2.15 0.60 12.18
CA ILE A 320 -2.05 -0.81 12.58
C ILE A 320 -3.13 -1.65 11.90
N LEU A 321 -4.38 -1.16 11.85
CA LEU A 321 -5.48 -1.88 11.19
C LEU A 321 -5.30 -1.90 9.67
N ALA A 322 -4.96 -0.78 9.05
CA ALA A 322 -4.76 -0.69 7.61
C ALA A 322 -3.62 -1.58 7.12
N PHE A 323 -2.47 -1.60 7.79
CA PHE A 323 -1.35 -2.45 7.41
C PHE A 323 -1.45 -3.87 7.97
N GLY A 324 -2.09 -4.05 9.13
CA GLY A 324 -2.37 -5.35 9.72
C GLY A 324 -3.36 -6.20 8.88
N SER A 325 -4.13 -5.56 8.00
CA SER A 325 -4.96 -6.27 7.01
C SER A 325 -4.13 -6.97 5.92
N GLY A 326 -2.88 -6.54 5.67
CA GLY A 326 -2.00 -7.13 4.66
C GLY A 326 -1.70 -8.62 4.88
N PRO A 327 -1.17 -9.06 6.04
CA PRO A 327 -0.95 -10.48 6.30
C PRO A 327 -2.25 -11.30 6.31
N ILE A 328 -3.38 -10.72 6.76
CA ILE A 328 -4.71 -11.37 6.67
C ILE A 328 -5.09 -11.59 5.21
N SER A 329 -4.88 -10.59 4.37
CA SER A 329 -5.10 -10.67 2.93
C SER A 329 -4.28 -11.80 2.29
N VAL A 330 -2.98 -11.86 2.58
CA VAL A 330 -2.10 -12.91 2.06
C VAL A 330 -2.60 -14.31 2.46
N PHE A 331 -3.02 -14.46 3.72
CA PHE A 331 -3.60 -15.72 4.22
C PHE A 331 -4.90 -16.08 3.48
N LEU A 332 -5.85 -15.13 3.37
CA LEU A 332 -7.12 -15.37 2.67
C LEU A 332 -6.90 -15.75 1.20
N ILE A 333 -6.02 -15.04 0.50
CA ILE A 333 -5.67 -15.30 -0.90
C ILE A 333 -5.12 -16.73 -1.04
N SER A 334 -4.16 -17.08 -0.18
CA SER A 334 -3.53 -18.40 -0.22
C SER A 334 -4.52 -19.53 0.07
N GLU A 335 -5.34 -19.40 1.12
CA GLU A 335 -6.33 -20.45 1.47
C GLU A 335 -7.41 -20.58 0.40
N ILE A 336 -7.99 -19.48 -0.09
CA ILE A 336 -9.01 -19.53 -1.13
C ILE A 336 -8.44 -20.16 -2.40
N TYR A 337 -7.26 -19.73 -2.81
CA TYR A 337 -6.64 -20.24 -4.04
C TYR A 337 -6.25 -21.71 -3.94
N SER A 338 -5.72 -22.17 -2.79
CA SER A 338 -5.35 -23.58 -2.58
C SER A 338 -6.53 -24.54 -2.72
N ILE A 339 -7.75 -24.08 -2.38
CA ILE A 339 -8.97 -24.90 -2.41
C ILE A 339 -9.69 -24.79 -3.76
N THR A 340 -9.76 -23.59 -4.33
CA THR A 340 -10.65 -23.29 -5.46
C THR A 340 -9.92 -23.09 -6.78
N LEU A 341 -8.61 -22.84 -6.75
CA LEU A 341 -7.78 -22.40 -7.87
C LEU A 341 -8.32 -21.11 -8.55
N GLU A 342 -9.13 -20.33 -7.82
CA GLU A 342 -9.86 -19.16 -8.27
C GLU A 342 -10.04 -18.14 -7.13
N PHE A 343 -10.50 -16.91 -7.46
CA PHE A 343 -10.64 -15.81 -6.51
C PHE A 343 -12.08 -15.30 -6.34
N THR A 344 -13.06 -16.01 -6.85
CA THR A 344 -14.49 -15.64 -6.74
C THR A 344 -14.88 -15.33 -5.29
N TYR A 345 -14.57 -16.23 -4.36
CA TYR A 345 -14.90 -16.04 -2.94
C TYR A 345 -14.17 -14.86 -2.31
N LEU A 346 -12.93 -14.57 -2.73
CA LEU A 346 -12.17 -13.41 -2.25
C LEU A 346 -12.91 -12.10 -2.56
N PHE A 347 -13.39 -11.96 -3.79
CA PHE A 347 -14.11 -10.75 -4.22
C PHE A 347 -15.55 -10.70 -3.70
N LEU A 348 -16.19 -11.83 -3.43
CA LEU A 348 -17.48 -11.87 -2.70
C LEU A 348 -17.31 -11.39 -1.25
N ILE A 349 -16.22 -11.78 -0.58
CA ILE A 349 -15.89 -11.24 0.77
C ILE A 349 -15.71 -9.72 0.69
N ASN A 350 -14.97 -9.20 -0.30
CA ASN A 350 -14.82 -7.77 -0.49
C ASN A 350 -16.17 -7.08 -0.74
N ALA A 351 -17.03 -7.66 -1.58
CA ALA A 351 -18.36 -7.11 -1.84
C ALA A 351 -19.22 -7.07 -0.56
N ILE A 352 -19.26 -8.14 0.21
CA ILE A 352 -20.00 -8.20 1.47
C ILE A 352 -19.51 -7.13 2.45
N MET A 353 -18.17 -6.98 2.59
CA MET A 353 -17.61 -5.95 3.46
C MET A 353 -17.98 -4.52 3.05
N MET A 354 -18.22 -4.26 1.76
CA MET A 354 -18.66 -2.95 1.28
C MET A 354 -20.17 -2.74 1.38
N ALA A 355 -20.95 -3.79 1.63
CA ALA A 355 -22.40 -3.72 1.79
C ALA A 355 -22.83 -3.51 3.26
N ILE A 356 -21.98 -3.86 4.22
CA ILE A 356 -22.22 -3.73 5.68
C ILE A 356 -21.74 -2.37 6.19
#